data_3c9ddb48f2676d0128ec8e947ca1e27b
#
_entry.id   3c9ddb48f2676d0128ec8e947ca1e27b
#
_cell.length_a   1.000
_cell.length_b   1.000
_cell.length_c   1.000
_cell.angle_alpha   90.00
_cell.angle_beta   90.00
_cell.angle_gamma   90.00
#
_symmetry.space_group_name_H-M   'P 1'
#
loop_
_entity.id
_entity.type
_entity.pdbx_description
1 polymer ?
#
loop_
_entity_poly.entity_id
_entity_poly.type
_entity_poly.pdbx_seq_one_letter_code
_entity_poly.pdbx_strand_id
1 'polypeptide(L)'
;MGSITEEQERGLIDAVEVGAGLAGWHGGMADSFRESINYQFMVGGQWVAHPGNIIEYEVNVVDHEDPVTAGLEDFRMRSEQYYMHVDPSNKVLATTTFSGEHVPWIEGNVIPVVWKRKWGKGRVFYSSLGHVAKDFEVPGARTLVERGMLWASK
;
A
#
# COMPACT_ATOMS: atom_id res chain seq x y z
N MET A 1 9.06 -9.56 10.93
CA MET A 1 9.28 -8.09 10.89
C MET A 1 10.76 -7.86 11.06
N GLY A 2 11.34 -7.04 10.21
CA GLY A 2 12.75 -6.73 10.24
C GLY A 2 13.07 -5.56 11.17
N SER A 3 14.33 -5.43 11.54
CA SER A 3 14.87 -4.22 12.13
C SER A 3 15.80 -3.55 11.13
N ILE A 4 15.93 -2.25 11.22
CA ILE A 4 16.84 -1.44 10.41
C ILE A 4 17.72 -0.61 11.37
N THR A 5 19.03 -0.52 11.09
CA THR A 5 19.89 0.35 11.87
C THR A 5 19.70 1.81 11.44
N GLU A 6 20.09 2.76 12.31
CA GLU A 6 20.01 4.20 11.95
C GLU A 6 20.79 4.55 10.67
N GLU A 7 21.92 3.88 10.44
CA GLU A 7 22.72 4.08 9.22
C GLU A 7 22.01 3.55 7.98
N GLN A 8 21.41 2.36 8.06
CA GLN A 8 20.63 1.75 6.98
C GLN A 8 19.38 2.56 6.68
N GLU A 9 18.65 3.01 7.73
CA GLU A 9 17.47 3.87 7.60
C GLU A 9 17.82 5.15 6.86
N ARG A 10 18.87 5.85 7.33
CA ARG A 10 19.34 7.09 6.69
C ARG A 10 19.72 6.87 5.24
N GLY A 11 20.52 5.82 4.94
CA GLY A 11 20.95 5.51 3.58
C GLY A 11 19.77 5.24 2.65
N LEU A 12 18.74 4.53 3.13
CA LEU A 12 17.51 4.28 2.35
C LEU A 12 16.73 5.57 2.09
N ILE A 13 16.53 6.39 3.12
CA ILE A 13 15.76 7.64 3.01
C ILE A 13 16.47 8.63 2.11
N ASP A 14 17.77 8.82 2.28
CA ASP A 14 18.60 9.70 1.47
C ASP A 14 18.56 9.28 -0.01
N ALA A 15 18.64 7.97 -0.29
CA ALA A 15 18.55 7.46 -1.66
C ALA A 15 17.20 7.82 -2.33
N VAL A 16 16.11 7.68 -1.59
CA VAL A 16 14.79 8.06 -2.13
C VAL A 16 14.67 9.57 -2.26
N GLU A 17 15.16 10.33 -1.29
CA GLU A 17 15.10 11.80 -1.31
C GLU A 17 15.83 12.41 -2.51
N VAL A 18 16.97 11.84 -2.93
CA VAL A 18 17.71 12.31 -4.10
C VAL A 18 17.18 11.80 -5.44
N GLY A 19 16.22 10.87 -5.44
CA GLY A 19 15.52 10.47 -6.66
C GLY A 19 15.33 8.98 -6.89
N ALA A 20 15.81 8.09 -6.02
CA ALA A 20 15.49 6.67 -6.14
C ALA A 20 13.99 6.42 -6.00
N GLY A 21 13.46 5.46 -6.76
CA GLY A 21 12.11 4.98 -6.58
C GLY A 21 12.01 3.90 -5.51
N LEU A 22 10.96 3.95 -4.70
CA LEU A 22 10.61 2.91 -3.74
C LEU A 22 9.24 2.35 -4.08
N ALA A 23 9.15 1.05 -4.32
CA ALA A 23 7.88 0.38 -4.58
C ALA A 23 7.80 -0.93 -3.81
N GLY A 24 6.64 -1.23 -3.27
CA GLY A 24 6.43 -2.48 -2.57
C GLY A 24 4.95 -2.75 -2.29
N TRP A 25 4.72 -3.91 -1.72
CA TRP A 25 3.36 -4.33 -1.44
C TRP A 25 3.25 -5.11 -0.14
N HIS A 26 2.05 -5.17 0.37
CA HIS A 26 1.65 -5.94 1.54
C HIS A 26 2.56 -5.69 2.76
N GLY A 27 2.76 -6.70 3.61
CA GLY A 27 3.61 -6.62 4.78
C GLY A 27 5.09 -6.42 4.46
N GLY A 28 5.54 -6.77 3.24
CA GLY A 28 6.91 -6.57 2.81
C GLY A 28 7.35 -5.10 2.76
N MET A 29 6.41 -4.16 2.76
CA MET A 29 6.70 -2.73 2.85
C MET A 29 6.01 -2.08 4.06
N ALA A 30 4.70 -2.16 4.21
CA ALA A 30 3.99 -1.41 5.25
C ALA A 30 3.99 -2.06 6.64
N ASP A 31 4.48 -3.30 6.77
CA ASP A 31 4.70 -3.98 8.05
C ASP A 31 6.19 -4.18 8.38
N SER A 32 7.06 -3.65 7.53
CA SER A 32 8.51 -3.64 7.75
C SER A 32 8.91 -2.49 8.67
N PHE A 33 9.96 -2.71 9.44
CA PHE A 33 10.61 -1.68 10.27
C PHE A 33 9.64 -0.85 11.12
N ARG A 34 8.76 -1.51 11.87
CA ARG A 34 7.70 -0.86 12.66
C ARG A 34 8.19 0.19 13.66
N GLU A 35 9.42 0.09 14.12
CA GLU A 35 10.02 1.04 15.07
C GLU A 35 10.64 2.25 14.37
N SER A 36 10.79 2.20 13.04
CA SER A 36 11.35 3.31 12.26
C SER A 36 10.24 4.29 11.86
N ILE A 37 10.13 5.39 12.60
CA ILE A 37 9.16 6.45 12.32
C ILE A 37 9.44 7.12 10.97
N ASN A 38 10.71 7.35 10.64
CA ASN A 38 11.10 7.98 9.39
C ASN A 38 10.77 7.12 8.18
N TYR A 39 10.97 5.80 8.29
CA TYR A 39 10.57 4.87 7.24
C TYR A 39 9.06 4.89 7.00
N GLN A 40 8.26 4.81 8.07
CA GLN A 40 6.80 4.89 7.97
C GLN A 40 6.33 6.21 7.37
N PHE A 41 6.97 7.31 7.74
CA PHE A 41 6.69 8.63 7.19
C PHE A 41 6.99 8.68 5.69
N MET A 42 8.11 8.10 5.25
CA MET A 42 8.46 8.00 3.82
C MET A 42 7.48 7.10 3.06
N VAL A 43 7.11 5.94 3.61
CA VAL A 43 6.16 5.00 2.99
C VAL A 43 4.74 5.57 2.94
N GLY A 44 4.37 6.39 3.92
CA GLY A 44 3.05 7.02 3.99
C GLY A 44 1.98 6.15 4.64
N GLY A 45 2.34 5.13 5.39
CA GLY A 45 1.40 4.31 6.12
C GLY A 45 2.04 3.12 6.82
N GLN A 46 1.27 2.53 7.74
CA GLN A 46 1.68 1.37 8.52
C GLN A 46 0.51 0.41 8.66
N TRP A 47 0.79 -0.87 8.52
CA TRP A 47 -0.13 -1.94 8.86
C TRP A 47 -0.50 -1.95 10.35
N VAL A 48 -1.77 -2.20 10.64
CA VAL A 48 -2.31 -2.30 12.00
C VAL A 48 -2.88 -3.70 12.24
N ALA A 49 -3.78 -4.15 11.36
CA ALA A 49 -4.49 -5.42 11.51
C ALA A 49 -5.05 -5.92 10.17
N HIS A 50 -5.45 -7.19 10.13
CA HIS A 50 -6.23 -7.80 9.05
C HIS A 50 -7.40 -8.62 9.64
N PRO A 51 -8.45 -7.94 10.15
CA PRO A 51 -9.58 -8.60 10.79
C PRO A 51 -10.23 -9.67 9.90
N GLY A 52 -10.41 -10.87 10.44
CA GLY A 52 -10.96 -12.01 9.70
C GLY A 52 -9.93 -12.83 8.92
N ASN A 53 -8.65 -12.43 8.93
CA ASN A 53 -7.57 -13.08 8.18
C ASN A 53 -7.86 -13.12 6.66
N ILE A 54 -8.05 -14.28 6.06
CA ILE A 54 -8.35 -14.41 4.63
C ILE A 54 -9.87 -14.31 4.43
N ILE A 55 -10.31 -13.18 3.92
CA ILE A 55 -11.73 -12.87 3.67
C ILE A 55 -11.95 -12.39 2.23
N GLU A 56 -13.20 -12.37 1.80
CA GLU A 56 -13.59 -11.72 0.56
C GLU A 56 -13.92 -10.25 0.82
N TYR A 57 -13.34 -9.36 0.01
CA TYR A 57 -13.59 -7.93 0.08
C TYR A 57 -13.49 -7.27 -1.30
N GLU A 58 -13.99 -6.07 -1.40
CA GLU A 58 -13.94 -5.28 -2.61
C GLU A 58 -12.83 -4.24 -2.53
N VAL A 59 -12.17 -4.05 -3.66
CA VAL A 59 -11.21 -2.98 -3.91
C VAL A 59 -11.87 -1.98 -4.85
N ASN A 60 -12.04 -0.75 -4.39
CA ASN A 60 -12.69 0.32 -5.15
C ASN A 60 -11.61 1.25 -5.73
N VAL A 61 -11.61 1.40 -7.04
CA VAL A 61 -10.72 2.33 -7.76
C VAL A 61 -11.28 3.75 -7.63
N VAL A 62 -10.51 4.66 -7.05
CA VAL A 62 -10.99 6.02 -6.76
C VAL A 62 -10.41 7.12 -7.68
N ASP A 63 -9.37 6.81 -8.43
CA ASP A 63 -8.78 7.72 -9.42
C ASP A 63 -8.58 6.96 -10.74
N HIS A 64 -9.55 7.08 -11.66
CA HIS A 64 -9.54 6.38 -12.95
C HIS A 64 -8.66 7.07 -14.02
N GLU A 65 -8.17 8.28 -13.75
CA GLU A 65 -7.33 9.03 -14.68
C GLU A 65 -5.84 8.81 -14.43
N ASP A 66 -5.48 8.29 -13.27
CA ASP A 66 -4.08 8.02 -12.93
C ASP A 66 -3.52 6.90 -13.81
N PRO A 67 -2.29 7.04 -14.37
CA PRO A 67 -1.68 5.99 -15.20
C PRO A 67 -1.56 4.61 -14.54
N VAL A 68 -1.58 4.54 -13.22
CA VAL A 68 -1.53 3.26 -12.49
C VAL A 68 -2.89 2.55 -12.53
N THR A 69 -3.97 3.31 -12.49
CA THR A 69 -5.35 2.81 -12.38
C THR A 69 -6.18 2.97 -13.64
N ALA A 70 -5.69 3.68 -14.64
CA ALA A 70 -6.43 3.95 -15.88
C ALA A 70 -6.99 2.66 -16.52
N GLY A 71 -8.31 2.65 -16.76
CA GLY A 71 -9.02 1.52 -17.36
C GLY A 71 -9.25 0.33 -16.41
N LEU A 72 -8.96 0.48 -15.11
CA LEU A 72 -9.36 -0.50 -14.11
C LEU A 72 -10.75 -0.15 -13.56
N GLU A 73 -11.55 -1.17 -13.35
CA GLU A 73 -12.80 -1.12 -12.61
C GLU A 73 -12.59 -1.67 -11.19
N ASP A 74 -13.58 -1.53 -10.34
CA ASP A 74 -13.62 -2.17 -9.02
C ASP A 74 -13.51 -3.69 -9.16
N PHE A 75 -12.85 -4.33 -8.22
CA PHE A 75 -12.65 -5.78 -8.27
C PHE A 75 -12.66 -6.41 -6.88
N ARG A 76 -12.88 -7.72 -6.85
CA ARG A 76 -12.89 -8.50 -5.61
C ARG A 76 -11.57 -9.20 -5.37
N MET A 77 -11.21 -9.26 -4.11
CA MET A 77 -10.08 -10.02 -3.57
C MET A 77 -10.57 -11.07 -2.57
N ARG A 78 -9.83 -12.17 -2.47
CA ARG A 78 -9.91 -13.10 -1.35
C ARG A 78 -8.52 -13.22 -0.74
N SER A 79 -8.24 -12.38 0.24
CA SER A 79 -6.93 -12.23 0.85
C SER A 79 -7.05 -11.57 2.23
N GLU A 80 -5.94 -11.13 2.81
CA GLU A 80 -5.93 -10.29 4.00
C GLU A 80 -6.37 -8.88 3.63
N GLN A 81 -7.48 -8.40 4.21
CA GLN A 81 -7.92 -7.01 4.11
C GLN A 81 -7.19 -6.20 5.18
N TYR A 82 -6.26 -5.35 4.76
CA TYR A 82 -5.44 -4.54 5.67
C TYR A 82 -6.16 -3.31 6.19
N TYR A 83 -6.30 -3.24 7.52
CA TYR A 83 -6.58 -1.99 8.21
C TYR A 83 -5.24 -1.28 8.47
N MET A 84 -5.14 -0.02 8.05
CA MET A 84 -3.89 0.71 8.02
C MET A 84 -4.03 2.09 8.65
N HIS A 85 -2.99 2.55 9.33
CA HIS A 85 -2.80 3.98 9.54
C HIS A 85 -2.11 4.56 8.32
N VAL A 86 -2.65 5.62 7.76
CA VAL A 86 -2.19 6.23 6.50
C VAL A 86 -2.02 7.73 6.63
N ASP A 87 -0.98 8.24 5.97
CA ASP A 87 -0.70 9.66 5.89
C ASP A 87 -1.75 10.34 4.97
N PRO A 88 -2.39 11.44 5.42
CA PRO A 88 -3.41 12.13 4.62
C PRO A 88 -2.85 12.82 3.36
N SER A 89 -1.52 12.98 3.24
CA SER A 89 -0.89 13.56 2.05
C SER A 89 -0.69 12.54 0.90
N ASN A 90 -1.02 11.27 1.11
CA ASN A 90 -0.93 10.26 0.07
C ASN A 90 -1.92 10.56 -1.08
N LYS A 91 -1.47 10.41 -2.32
CA LYS A 91 -2.37 10.30 -3.46
C LYS A 91 -2.96 8.89 -3.49
N VAL A 92 -4.16 8.74 -2.97
CA VAL A 92 -4.88 7.45 -2.91
C VAL A 92 -5.41 7.10 -4.30
N LEU A 93 -5.21 5.86 -4.71
CA LEU A 93 -5.61 5.32 -6.02
C LEU A 93 -6.72 4.28 -5.90
N ALA A 94 -6.74 3.52 -4.82
CA ALA A 94 -7.77 2.53 -4.51
C ALA A 94 -8.01 2.42 -3.01
N THR A 95 -9.22 2.04 -2.63
CA THR A 95 -9.68 1.90 -1.25
C THR A 95 -10.40 0.58 -1.03
N THR A 96 -10.67 0.25 0.23
CA THR A 96 -11.58 -0.82 0.63
C THR A 96 -12.43 -0.36 1.81
N THR A 97 -13.65 -0.88 1.92
CA THR A 97 -14.57 -0.56 3.03
C THR A 97 -14.72 -1.77 3.94
N PHE A 98 -14.58 -1.56 5.24
CA PHE A 98 -14.74 -2.61 6.24
C PHE A 98 -16.21 -2.82 6.60
N SER A 99 -16.65 -4.09 6.60
CA SER A 99 -18.04 -4.46 6.92
C SER A 99 -18.38 -4.40 8.42
N GLY A 100 -17.36 -4.39 9.29
CA GLY A 100 -17.56 -4.51 10.73
C GLY A 100 -17.79 -5.95 11.24
N GLU A 101 -17.92 -6.95 10.37
CA GLU A 101 -18.23 -8.33 10.72
C GLU A 101 -17.27 -8.91 11.77
N HIS A 102 -15.97 -8.64 11.64
CA HIS A 102 -14.93 -9.15 12.53
C HIS A 102 -14.54 -8.16 13.64
N VAL A 103 -14.76 -6.86 13.40
CA VAL A 103 -14.43 -5.77 14.34
C VAL A 103 -15.49 -4.68 14.18
N PRO A 104 -16.55 -4.68 15.02
CA PRO A 104 -17.72 -3.79 14.82
C PRO A 104 -17.41 -2.29 14.79
N TRP A 105 -16.41 -1.82 15.57
CA TRP A 105 -16.08 -0.38 15.63
C TRP A 105 -15.34 0.19 14.43
N ILE A 106 -15.03 -0.65 13.43
CA ILE A 106 -14.48 -0.18 12.14
C ILE A 106 -15.49 -0.29 11.00
N GLU A 107 -16.74 -0.61 11.29
CA GLU A 107 -17.80 -0.69 10.28
C GLU A 107 -17.91 0.62 9.49
N GLY A 108 -17.93 0.49 8.17
CA GLY A 108 -18.00 1.62 7.26
C GLY A 108 -16.71 2.42 7.08
N ASN A 109 -15.63 2.06 7.79
CA ASN A 109 -14.34 2.74 7.58
C ASN A 109 -13.77 2.42 6.20
N VAL A 110 -13.45 3.47 5.47
CA VAL A 110 -12.81 3.41 4.16
C VAL A 110 -11.30 3.57 4.33
N ILE A 111 -10.56 2.54 3.98
CA ILE A 111 -9.10 2.50 4.16
C ILE A 111 -8.42 2.47 2.78
N PRO A 112 -7.41 3.33 2.54
CA PRO A 112 -6.56 3.24 1.37
C PRO A 112 -5.87 1.89 1.22
N VAL A 113 -5.97 1.31 0.03
CA VAL A 113 -5.36 0.03 -0.37
C VAL A 113 -4.13 0.26 -1.24
N VAL A 114 -4.21 1.26 -2.12
CA VAL A 114 -3.12 1.62 -3.02
C VAL A 114 -2.92 3.11 -3.00
N TRP A 115 -1.68 3.54 -2.85
CA TRP A 115 -1.31 4.95 -2.95
C TRP A 115 0.06 5.17 -3.55
N LYS A 116 0.30 6.40 -3.91
CA LYS A 116 1.61 6.90 -4.32
C LYS A 116 1.88 8.27 -3.71
N ARG A 117 3.15 8.60 -3.56
CA ARG A 117 3.58 9.89 -3.06
C ARG A 117 4.96 10.27 -3.57
N LYS A 118 5.36 11.48 -3.31
CA LYS A 118 6.73 11.95 -3.47
C LYS A 118 7.44 11.99 -2.13
N TRP A 119 8.73 11.67 -2.15
CA TRP A 119 9.64 11.89 -1.04
C TRP A 119 10.90 12.55 -1.59
N GLY A 120 11.07 13.86 -1.34
CA GLY A 120 12.06 14.62 -2.07
C GLY A 120 11.85 14.54 -3.59
N LYS A 121 12.87 14.10 -4.32
CA LYS A 121 12.80 13.84 -5.76
C LYS A 121 12.30 12.44 -6.10
N GLY A 122 12.32 11.52 -5.13
CA GLY A 122 11.92 10.13 -5.31
C GLY A 122 10.43 9.93 -5.41
N ARG A 123 10.06 8.72 -5.82
CA ARG A 123 8.68 8.26 -5.97
C ARG A 123 8.45 7.04 -5.11
N VAL A 124 7.39 7.08 -4.31
CA VAL A 124 7.02 5.97 -3.43
C VAL A 124 5.65 5.44 -3.86
N PHE A 125 5.59 4.15 -4.13
CA PHE A 125 4.36 3.42 -4.46
C PHE A 125 4.14 2.30 -3.47
N TYR A 126 2.91 2.17 -2.98
CA TYR A 126 2.51 1.07 -2.11
C TYR A 126 1.16 0.48 -2.53
N SER A 127 1.05 -0.85 -2.36
CA SER A 127 -0.20 -1.60 -2.46
C SER A 127 -0.33 -2.53 -1.25
N SER A 128 -1.47 -2.57 -0.57
CA SER A 128 -1.72 -3.52 0.51
C SER A 128 -2.14 -4.92 0.00
N LEU A 129 -2.29 -5.10 -1.31
CA LEU A 129 -2.62 -6.37 -1.95
C LEU A 129 -1.39 -7.27 -2.09
N GLY A 130 -1.57 -8.59 -2.13
CA GLY A 130 -0.50 -9.53 -2.45
C GLY A 130 0.09 -10.26 -1.22
N HIS A 131 -0.78 -10.80 -0.36
CA HIS A 131 -0.36 -11.68 0.75
C HIS A 131 0.37 -12.93 0.25
N VAL A 132 -0.14 -13.54 -0.82
CA VAL A 132 0.48 -14.68 -1.49
C VAL A 132 0.55 -14.44 -3.01
N ALA A 133 1.45 -15.16 -3.70
CA ALA A 133 1.62 -15.01 -5.15
C ALA A 133 0.32 -15.21 -5.94
N LYS A 134 -0.57 -16.07 -5.45
CA LYS A 134 -1.88 -16.34 -6.05
C LYS A 134 -2.79 -15.10 -6.11
N ASP A 135 -2.62 -14.14 -5.21
CA ASP A 135 -3.40 -12.90 -5.22
C ASP A 135 -3.21 -12.10 -6.52
N PHE A 136 -2.05 -12.26 -7.16
CA PHE A 136 -1.75 -11.64 -8.46
C PHE A 136 -2.33 -12.39 -9.68
N GLU A 137 -3.08 -13.48 -9.47
CA GLU A 137 -3.96 -14.06 -10.49
C GLU A 137 -5.20 -13.18 -10.71
N VAL A 138 -5.53 -12.30 -9.75
CA VAL A 138 -6.55 -11.25 -9.90
C VAL A 138 -5.98 -10.13 -10.80
N PRO A 139 -6.53 -9.92 -12.01
CA PRO A 139 -5.93 -9.00 -12.99
C PRO A 139 -5.78 -7.57 -12.47
N GLY A 140 -6.76 -7.07 -11.70
CA GLY A 140 -6.71 -5.74 -11.10
C GLY A 140 -5.54 -5.58 -10.13
N ALA A 141 -5.35 -6.52 -9.21
CA ALA A 141 -4.26 -6.51 -8.24
C ALA A 141 -2.88 -6.55 -8.92
N ARG A 142 -2.73 -7.42 -9.91
CA ARG A 142 -1.50 -7.55 -10.69
C ARG A 142 -1.18 -6.26 -11.44
N THR A 143 -2.16 -5.73 -12.17
CA THR A 143 -1.98 -4.52 -12.97
C THR A 143 -1.58 -3.32 -12.13
N LEU A 144 -2.21 -3.14 -10.95
CA LEU A 144 -1.87 -2.06 -10.01
C LEU A 144 -0.41 -2.13 -9.58
N VAL A 145 0.07 -3.31 -9.17
CA VAL A 145 1.46 -3.47 -8.72
C VAL A 145 2.45 -3.29 -9.86
N GLU A 146 2.22 -3.91 -11.03
CA GLU A 146 3.10 -3.77 -12.19
C GLU A 146 3.23 -2.30 -12.64
N ARG A 147 2.10 -1.58 -12.76
CA ARG A 147 2.10 -0.17 -13.16
C ARG A 147 2.67 0.74 -12.08
N GLY A 148 2.43 0.44 -10.82
CA GLY A 148 2.98 1.18 -9.69
C GLY A 148 4.50 1.09 -9.62
N MET A 149 5.05 -0.10 -9.80
CA MET A 149 6.51 -0.32 -9.88
C MET A 149 7.11 0.44 -11.07
N LEU A 150 6.48 0.36 -12.24
CA LEU A 150 6.92 1.12 -13.43
C LEU A 150 6.83 2.64 -13.20
N TRP A 151 5.82 3.12 -12.49
CA TRP A 151 5.72 4.54 -12.15
C TRP A 151 6.82 4.97 -11.19
N ALA A 152 7.13 4.17 -10.19
CA ALA A 152 8.19 4.48 -9.22
C ALA A 152 9.60 4.44 -9.85
N SER A 153 9.82 3.60 -10.87
CA SER A 153 11.13 3.42 -11.52
C SER A 153 11.55 4.58 -12.44
N LYS A 154 10.68 5.54 -12.72
CA LYS A 154 10.93 6.69 -13.61
C LYS A 154 11.41 7.89 -12.77
#